data_138a3052d195481b913ceaa1c776c3cc
#
_entry.id   138a3052d195481b913ceaa1c776c3cc
#
_cell.length_a   1.000
_cell.length_b   1.000
_cell.length_c   1.000
_cell.angle_alpha   90.00
_cell.angle_beta   90.00
_cell.angle_gamma   90.00
#
_symmetry.space_group_name_H-M   'P 1'
#
loop_
_entity.id
_entity.type
_entity.pdbx_description
1 polymer ?
#
loop_
_entity_poly.entity_id
_entity_poly.type
_entity_poly.pdbx_seq_one_letter_code
_entity_poly.pdbx_strand_id
1 'polypeptide(L)'
;MFNLKASYPYQPEINQVAFDLISKTIKNKKNIKNILDVGCGYGLLSKQLKRTYPKLNFYGIEHAKEASQSSQKILKLLRSNIEDIPNIKRKIKTQKFDVIIFSDVLEHLYDPLGIIKSYQFFLNQDGTIVVTVPNIANIFSRIALLFGYFNYSETGVMDKTHIRFFNKQNLKQLAKESNLQIVAQKYDSILVRWFVPFIKIFIANKGSGNILDSKLYQFYFKYLRPIEELLSTLLPSLFAFRLGVSLEKK
;
A
#
# COMPACT_ATOMS: atom_id res chain seq x y z
N MET A 1 11.43 -26.85 7.91
CA MET A 1 11.97 -25.75 8.75
C MET A 1 12.63 -24.77 7.80
N PHE A 2 11.87 -23.81 7.24
CA PHE A 2 12.38 -22.87 6.23
C PHE A 2 13.09 -21.72 6.94
N ASN A 3 14.36 -21.56 6.61
CA ASN A 3 15.26 -20.56 7.22
C ASN A 3 14.97 -19.17 6.58
N LEU A 4 14.12 -18.36 7.22
CA LEU A 4 13.71 -17.00 6.80
C LEU A 4 14.80 -15.94 7.10
N LYS A 5 16.08 -16.28 6.95
CA LYS A 5 17.18 -15.31 6.95
C LYS A 5 17.57 -14.89 5.53
N ALA A 6 16.62 -14.60 4.69
CA ALA A 6 16.89 -13.84 3.50
C ALA A 6 16.67 -12.35 3.85
N SER A 7 17.76 -11.62 4.03
CA SER A 7 17.75 -10.15 4.00
C SER A 7 17.05 -9.75 2.70
N TYR A 8 15.86 -9.16 2.83
CA TYR A 8 15.12 -8.62 1.70
C TYR A 8 16.03 -7.65 0.94
N PRO A 9 16.36 -7.89 -0.34
CA PRO A 9 17.21 -6.99 -1.12
C PRO A 9 16.46 -5.73 -1.55
N TYR A 10 15.32 -5.45 -0.96
CA TYR A 10 14.49 -4.29 -1.21
C TYR A 10 14.86 -3.22 -0.17
N GLN A 11 15.41 -2.11 -0.64
CA GLN A 11 15.22 -0.87 0.12
C GLN A 11 13.71 -0.64 0.13
N PRO A 12 13.08 -0.66 1.31
CA PRO A 12 11.63 -0.58 1.40
C PRO A 12 11.19 0.80 0.91
N GLU A 13 10.76 0.86 -0.33
CA GLU A 13 10.14 2.06 -0.87
C GLU A 13 8.82 2.30 -0.15
N ILE A 14 8.62 3.55 0.24
CA ILE A 14 7.36 3.97 0.85
C ILE A 14 6.25 3.81 -0.19
N ASN A 15 5.11 3.28 0.23
CA ASN A 15 3.93 3.24 -0.62
C ASN A 15 3.43 4.66 -0.90
N GLN A 16 3.89 5.23 -2.04
CA GLN A 16 3.61 6.61 -2.41
C GLN A 16 2.11 6.84 -2.66
N VAL A 17 1.39 5.82 -3.18
CA VAL A 17 -0.07 5.90 -3.40
C VAL A 17 -0.80 6.10 -2.08
N ALA A 18 -0.45 5.32 -1.06
CA ALA A 18 -1.02 5.46 0.28
C ALA A 18 -0.65 6.83 0.89
N PHE A 19 0.61 7.24 0.79
CA PHE A 19 1.08 8.54 1.28
C PHE A 19 0.31 9.70 0.66
N ASP A 20 0.11 9.70 -0.66
CA ASP A 20 -0.59 10.76 -1.39
C ASP A 20 -2.08 10.82 -1.01
N LEU A 21 -2.76 9.67 -0.90
CA LEU A 21 -4.17 9.59 -0.49
C LEU A 21 -4.37 10.09 0.94
N ILE A 22 -3.51 9.66 1.88
CA ILE A 22 -3.56 10.10 3.27
C ILE A 22 -3.28 11.60 3.37
N SER A 23 -2.26 12.09 2.65
CA SER A 23 -1.92 13.52 2.61
C SER A 23 -3.06 14.36 2.05
N LYS A 24 -3.75 13.88 1.00
CA LYS A 24 -4.95 14.52 0.46
C LYS A 24 -6.07 14.54 1.50
N THR A 25 -6.31 13.44 2.20
CA THR A 25 -7.33 13.35 3.26
C THR A 25 -7.03 14.34 4.38
N ILE A 26 -5.77 14.41 4.86
CA ILE A 26 -5.35 15.33 5.93
C ILE A 26 -5.53 16.81 5.53
N LYS A 27 -5.23 17.14 4.26
CA LYS A 27 -5.40 18.52 3.75
C LYS A 27 -6.86 18.94 3.59
N ASN A 28 -7.72 18.00 3.22
CA ASN A 28 -9.13 18.27 2.90
C ASN A 28 -10.04 18.24 4.14
N LYS A 29 -9.63 17.55 5.20
CA LYS A 29 -10.43 17.42 6.43
C LYS A 29 -9.83 18.22 7.58
N LYS A 30 -10.71 18.95 8.29
CA LYS A 30 -10.34 19.62 9.54
C LYS A 30 -10.34 18.61 10.69
N ASN A 31 -9.45 18.82 11.66
CA ASN A 31 -9.43 18.07 12.94
C ASN A 31 -8.97 16.60 12.88
N ILE A 32 -8.22 16.19 11.88
CA ILE A 32 -7.54 14.88 11.92
C ILE A 32 -6.50 14.90 13.04
N LYS A 33 -6.54 13.88 13.92
CA LYS A 33 -5.64 13.74 15.08
C LYS A 33 -5.01 12.36 15.16
N ASN A 34 -5.80 11.30 14.94
CA ASN A 34 -5.40 9.92 15.20
C ASN A 34 -5.44 9.09 13.91
N ILE A 35 -4.33 8.47 13.59
CA ILE A 35 -4.15 7.61 12.41
C ILE A 35 -3.80 6.21 12.88
N LEU A 36 -4.47 5.18 12.35
CA LEU A 36 -4.18 3.77 12.57
C LEU A 36 -3.63 3.14 11.30
N ASP A 37 -2.43 2.58 11.38
CA ASP A 37 -1.75 1.83 10.33
C ASP A 37 -1.88 0.33 10.62
N VAL A 38 -2.75 -0.37 9.87
CA VAL A 38 -3.06 -1.78 10.08
C VAL A 38 -2.12 -2.63 9.21
N GLY A 39 -1.38 -3.53 9.84
CA GLY A 39 -0.29 -4.25 9.17
C GLY A 39 0.88 -3.31 8.84
N CYS A 40 1.27 -2.46 9.80
CA CYS A 40 2.22 -1.37 9.55
C CYS A 40 3.65 -1.82 9.21
N GLY A 41 3.96 -3.11 9.28
CA GLY A 41 5.28 -3.65 9.02
C GLY A 41 6.36 -2.93 9.81
N TYR A 42 7.43 -2.50 9.14
CA TYR A 42 8.53 -1.71 9.76
C TYR A 42 8.18 -0.25 10.06
N GLY A 43 6.94 0.18 9.79
CA GLY A 43 6.43 1.52 10.08
C GLY A 43 6.95 2.62 9.16
N LEU A 44 7.43 2.31 7.96
CA LEU A 44 8.08 3.29 7.07
C LEU A 44 7.12 4.34 6.54
N LEU A 45 5.91 3.94 6.13
CA LEU A 45 4.85 4.87 5.69
C LEU A 45 4.49 5.83 6.82
N SER A 46 4.22 5.29 7.99
CA SER A 46 3.88 6.07 9.19
C SER A 46 5.04 6.97 9.65
N LYS A 47 6.30 6.54 9.51
CA LYS A 47 7.49 7.37 9.77
C LYS A 47 7.53 8.59 8.85
N GLN A 48 7.29 8.41 7.57
CA GLN A 48 7.26 9.51 6.60
C GLN A 48 6.09 10.45 6.85
N LEU A 49 4.90 9.91 7.13
CA LEU A 49 3.73 10.71 7.51
C LEU A 49 3.98 11.52 8.78
N LYS A 50 4.59 10.93 9.80
CA LYS A 50 4.92 11.61 11.06
C LYS A 50 5.94 12.75 10.86
N ARG A 51 6.89 12.59 9.93
CA ARG A 51 7.81 13.68 9.55
C ARG A 51 7.08 14.84 8.88
N THR A 52 6.11 14.54 8.02
CA THR A 52 5.34 15.53 7.28
C THR A 52 4.26 16.19 8.15
N TYR A 53 3.66 15.41 9.06
CA TYR A 53 2.56 15.82 9.93
C TYR A 53 2.88 15.53 11.42
N PRO A 54 3.82 16.21 12.05
CA PRO A 54 4.36 15.86 13.36
C PRO A 54 3.35 16.02 14.52
N LYS A 55 2.26 16.79 14.30
CA LYS A 55 1.21 17.02 15.31
C LYS A 55 0.20 15.86 15.40
N LEU A 56 0.22 14.90 14.48
CA LEU A 56 -0.69 13.77 14.47
C LEU A 56 -0.20 12.61 15.33
N ASN A 57 -1.12 11.87 15.90
CA ASN A 57 -0.85 10.65 16.64
C ASN A 57 -0.91 9.45 15.69
N PHE A 58 0.13 8.64 15.69
CA PHE A 58 0.22 7.44 14.87
C PHE A 58 0.17 6.20 15.75
N TYR A 59 -0.74 5.30 15.39
CA TYR A 59 -0.95 3.99 15.99
C TYR A 59 -0.68 2.92 14.94
N GLY A 60 -0.22 1.75 15.35
CA GLY A 60 0.03 0.65 14.44
C GLY A 60 -0.44 -0.67 15.00
N ILE A 61 -0.82 -1.59 14.12
CA ILE A 61 -1.05 -3.01 14.45
C ILE A 61 -0.09 -3.82 13.60
N GLU A 62 0.72 -4.68 14.26
CA GLU A 62 1.66 -5.57 13.58
C GLU A 62 1.88 -6.82 14.43
N HIS A 63 1.91 -8.01 13.81
CA HIS A 63 2.10 -9.25 14.54
C HIS A 63 3.55 -9.78 14.46
N ALA A 64 4.26 -9.50 13.36
CA ALA A 64 5.61 -9.98 13.14
C ALA A 64 6.59 -9.35 14.15
N LYS A 65 7.36 -10.19 14.85
CA LYS A 65 8.23 -9.75 15.95
C LYS A 65 9.25 -8.70 15.53
N GLU A 66 9.97 -8.95 14.43
CA GLU A 66 11.05 -8.07 13.96
C GLU A 66 10.50 -6.73 13.46
N ALA A 67 9.42 -6.77 12.67
CA ALA A 67 8.75 -5.57 12.18
C ALA A 67 8.18 -4.74 13.33
N SER A 68 7.53 -5.38 14.31
CA SER A 68 6.96 -4.70 15.47
C SER A 68 8.01 -4.03 16.36
N GLN A 69 9.19 -4.61 16.51
CA GLN A 69 10.30 -3.99 17.24
C GLN A 69 10.82 -2.71 16.57
N SER A 70 10.77 -2.65 15.25
CA SER A 70 11.14 -1.43 14.51
C SER A 70 10.05 -0.36 14.60
N SER A 71 8.81 -0.74 14.33
CA SER A 71 7.69 0.20 14.26
C SER A 71 7.29 0.79 15.61
N GLN A 72 7.48 0.09 16.75
CA GLN A 72 7.18 0.61 18.09
C GLN A 72 8.00 1.88 18.45
N LYS A 73 9.15 2.12 17.80
CA LYS A 73 9.93 3.36 17.97
C LYS A 73 9.27 4.57 17.30
N ILE A 74 8.31 4.32 16.41
CA ILE A 74 7.67 5.33 15.57
C ILE A 74 6.22 5.54 15.98
N LEU A 75 5.52 4.45 16.31
CA LEU A 75 4.08 4.34 16.52
C LEU A 75 3.74 3.91 17.94
N LYS A 76 2.54 4.25 18.40
CA LYS A 76 1.89 3.56 19.51
C LYS A 76 1.43 2.18 19.00
N LEU A 77 2.28 1.18 19.15
CA LEU A 77 2.10 -0.12 18.52
C LEU A 77 1.29 -1.09 19.38
N LEU A 78 0.32 -1.74 18.76
CA LEU A 78 -0.35 -2.92 19.25
C LEU A 78 0.19 -4.15 18.53
N ARG A 79 0.95 -5.00 19.23
CA ARG A 79 1.36 -6.28 18.68
C ARG A 79 0.19 -7.28 18.72
N SER A 80 -0.41 -7.55 17.56
CA SER A 80 -1.57 -8.45 17.40
C SER A 80 -1.70 -8.90 15.95
N ASN A 81 -2.33 -10.07 15.76
CA ASN A 81 -2.86 -10.41 14.44
C ASN A 81 -4.00 -9.44 14.10
N ILE A 82 -4.00 -8.90 12.89
CA ILE A 82 -5.00 -7.94 12.41
C ILE A 82 -6.40 -8.55 12.25
N GLU A 83 -6.51 -9.87 12.14
CA GLU A 83 -7.77 -10.62 12.08
C GLU A 83 -8.34 -10.95 13.48
N ASP A 84 -7.55 -10.78 14.55
CA ASP A 84 -8.01 -11.01 15.94
C ASP A 84 -8.77 -9.79 16.49
N ILE A 85 -9.92 -9.53 15.88
CA ILE A 85 -10.78 -8.39 16.20
C ILE A 85 -11.19 -8.34 17.68
N PRO A 86 -11.54 -9.46 18.37
CA PRO A 86 -11.86 -9.43 19.80
C PRO A 86 -10.71 -8.91 20.67
N ASN A 87 -9.48 -9.36 20.42
CA ASN A 87 -8.31 -8.90 21.14
C ASN A 87 -8.00 -7.43 20.86
N ILE A 88 -8.12 -7.00 19.59
CA ILE A 88 -7.93 -5.62 19.19
C ILE A 88 -8.94 -4.70 19.87
N LYS A 89 -10.23 -5.06 19.88
CA LYS A 89 -11.29 -4.31 20.58
C LYS A 89 -10.99 -4.16 22.08
N ARG A 90 -10.56 -5.25 22.74
CA ARG A 90 -10.20 -5.23 24.15
C ARG A 90 -9.05 -4.28 24.47
N LYS A 91 -8.03 -4.21 23.57
CA LYS A 91 -6.82 -3.41 23.77
C LYS A 91 -7.00 -1.95 23.35
N ILE A 92 -7.67 -1.70 22.23
CA ILE A 92 -7.94 -0.33 21.73
C ILE A 92 -9.06 0.35 22.54
N LYS A 93 -9.98 -0.45 23.10
CA LYS A 93 -11.14 0.03 23.91
C LYS A 93 -12.02 0.99 23.10
N THR A 94 -12.16 2.22 23.59
CA THR A 94 -13.00 3.28 22.99
C THR A 94 -12.25 4.19 22.02
N GLN A 95 -10.95 3.95 21.80
CA GLN A 95 -10.16 4.78 20.88
C GLN A 95 -10.73 4.71 19.48
N LYS A 96 -10.94 5.88 18.86
CA LYS A 96 -11.36 6.04 17.48
C LYS A 96 -10.27 6.73 16.67
N PHE A 97 -10.33 6.50 15.35
CA PHE A 97 -9.34 6.99 14.39
C PHE A 97 -10.01 7.82 13.30
N ASP A 98 -9.33 8.86 12.86
CA ASP A 98 -9.78 9.71 11.78
C ASP A 98 -9.37 9.14 10.42
N VAL A 99 -8.25 8.41 10.40
CA VAL A 99 -7.79 7.66 9.24
C VAL A 99 -7.36 6.26 9.66
N ILE A 100 -7.84 5.24 8.94
CA ILE A 100 -7.38 3.85 9.06
C ILE A 100 -6.73 3.45 7.74
N ILE A 101 -5.53 2.88 7.79
CA ILE A 101 -4.71 2.55 6.63
C ILE A 101 -4.61 1.03 6.49
N PHE A 102 -4.88 0.52 5.29
CA PHE A 102 -4.55 -0.83 4.84
C PHE A 102 -3.65 -0.69 3.61
N SER A 103 -2.35 -0.64 3.85
CA SER A 103 -1.35 -0.42 2.79
C SER A 103 -0.72 -1.74 2.36
N ASP A 104 -1.22 -2.32 1.27
CA ASP A 104 -0.82 -3.64 0.75
C ASP A 104 -0.97 -4.72 1.85
N VAL A 105 -2.20 -4.86 2.36
CA VAL A 105 -2.57 -5.77 3.46
C VAL A 105 -3.70 -6.70 3.05
N LEU A 106 -4.70 -6.19 2.32
CA LEU A 106 -5.93 -6.94 2.04
C LEU A 106 -5.71 -8.18 1.20
N GLU A 107 -4.68 -8.19 0.36
CA GLU A 107 -4.28 -9.33 -0.47
C GLU A 107 -3.78 -10.54 0.33
N HIS A 108 -3.39 -10.31 1.59
CA HIS A 108 -2.91 -11.35 2.50
C HIS A 108 -4.00 -11.92 3.41
N LEU A 109 -5.24 -11.40 3.34
CA LEU A 109 -6.34 -11.77 4.25
C LEU A 109 -7.28 -12.80 3.64
N TYR A 110 -7.80 -13.71 4.47
CA TYR A 110 -8.83 -14.68 4.06
C TYR A 110 -10.17 -13.99 3.78
N ASP A 111 -10.57 -13.03 4.60
CA ASP A 111 -11.82 -12.28 4.47
C ASP A 111 -11.57 -10.75 4.53
N PRO A 112 -11.10 -10.14 3.42
CA PRO A 112 -10.88 -8.70 3.36
C PRO A 112 -12.14 -7.88 3.64
N LEU A 113 -13.31 -8.37 3.21
CA LEU A 113 -14.59 -7.69 3.42
C LEU A 113 -14.98 -7.65 4.89
N GLY A 114 -14.92 -8.79 5.58
CA GLY A 114 -15.19 -8.87 7.02
C GLY A 114 -14.24 -8.01 7.84
N ILE A 115 -12.98 -7.95 7.44
CA ILE A 115 -11.97 -7.11 8.11
C ILE A 115 -12.28 -5.62 7.91
N ILE A 116 -12.53 -5.15 6.69
CA ILE A 116 -12.92 -3.75 6.46
C ILE A 116 -14.16 -3.37 7.29
N LYS A 117 -15.20 -4.22 7.28
CA LYS A 117 -16.41 -4.01 8.10
C LYS A 117 -16.10 -3.93 9.59
N SER A 118 -15.25 -4.82 10.10
CA SER A 118 -14.86 -4.87 11.51
C SER A 118 -14.08 -3.62 11.94
N TYR A 119 -13.19 -3.12 11.09
CA TYR A 119 -12.40 -1.93 11.39
C TYR A 119 -13.19 -0.63 11.30
N GLN A 120 -14.35 -0.60 10.63
CA GLN A 120 -15.26 0.55 10.69
C GLN A 120 -15.74 0.85 12.12
N PHE A 121 -15.73 -0.14 13.02
CA PHE A 121 -16.01 0.09 14.44
C PHE A 121 -15.02 1.07 15.06
N PHE A 122 -13.77 1.08 14.64
CA PHE A 122 -12.73 1.98 15.15
C PHE A 122 -12.69 3.32 14.43
N LEU A 123 -13.43 3.49 13.34
CA LEU A 123 -13.45 4.70 12.55
C LEU A 123 -14.37 5.77 13.17
N ASN A 124 -13.92 7.02 13.22
CA ASN A 124 -14.77 8.16 13.53
C ASN A 124 -15.90 8.32 12.50
N GLN A 125 -16.94 9.12 12.84
CA GLN A 125 -18.08 9.33 11.95
C GLN A 125 -17.64 9.84 10.58
N ASP A 126 -16.80 10.87 10.56
CA ASP A 126 -16.26 11.48 9.34
C ASP A 126 -14.89 10.90 8.96
N GLY A 127 -14.56 9.69 9.47
CA GLY A 127 -13.26 9.09 9.24
C GLY A 127 -13.13 8.53 7.83
N THR A 128 -11.88 8.31 7.41
CA THR A 128 -11.53 7.77 6.09
C THR A 128 -10.73 6.48 6.24
N ILE A 129 -11.09 5.45 5.49
CA ILE A 129 -10.26 4.24 5.33
C ILE A 129 -9.48 4.39 4.02
N VAL A 130 -8.16 4.32 4.10
CA VAL A 130 -7.28 4.31 2.92
C VAL A 130 -6.81 2.89 2.66
N VAL A 131 -7.07 2.39 1.46
CA VAL A 131 -6.70 1.04 1.02
C VAL A 131 -5.79 1.15 -0.18
N THR A 132 -4.70 0.39 -0.20
CA THR A 132 -3.94 0.11 -1.41
C THR A 132 -3.78 -1.39 -1.60
N VAL A 133 -3.81 -1.84 -2.85
CA VAL A 133 -3.65 -3.25 -3.24
C VAL A 133 -2.90 -3.35 -4.57
N PRO A 134 -2.14 -4.44 -4.82
CA PRO A 134 -1.58 -4.73 -6.14
C PRO A 134 -2.68 -4.99 -7.18
N ASN A 135 -2.45 -4.58 -8.42
CA ASN A 135 -3.38 -4.79 -9.52
C ASN A 135 -2.99 -6.02 -10.34
N ILE A 136 -3.68 -7.15 -10.15
CA ILE A 136 -3.45 -8.36 -10.94
C ILE A 136 -3.83 -8.18 -12.42
N ALA A 137 -4.76 -7.27 -12.72
CA ALA A 137 -5.27 -7.07 -14.07
C ALA A 137 -4.41 -6.10 -14.91
N ASN A 138 -3.19 -5.78 -14.48
CA ASN A 138 -2.26 -4.97 -15.27
C ASN A 138 -1.84 -5.66 -16.57
N ILE A 139 -1.35 -4.87 -17.54
CA ILE A 139 -1.04 -5.37 -18.89
C ILE A 139 -0.03 -6.52 -18.89
N PHE A 140 0.99 -6.48 -18.02
CA PHE A 140 2.04 -7.51 -17.97
C PHE A 140 1.50 -8.82 -17.41
N SER A 141 0.68 -8.76 -16.34
CA SER A 141 0.01 -9.94 -15.81
C SER A 141 -0.93 -10.56 -16.85
N ARG A 142 -1.64 -9.74 -17.63
CA ARG A 142 -2.51 -10.23 -18.71
C ARG A 142 -1.72 -10.91 -19.81
N ILE A 143 -0.62 -10.33 -20.25
CA ILE A 143 0.25 -10.93 -21.27
C ILE A 143 0.83 -12.24 -20.75
N ALA A 144 1.36 -12.26 -19.52
CA ALA A 144 1.89 -13.49 -18.92
C ALA A 144 0.84 -14.60 -18.88
N LEU A 145 -0.37 -14.30 -18.41
CA LEU A 145 -1.49 -15.25 -18.37
C LEU A 145 -1.93 -15.72 -19.76
N LEU A 146 -1.89 -14.84 -20.77
CA LEU A 146 -2.21 -15.21 -22.16
C LEU A 146 -1.28 -16.30 -22.70
N PHE A 147 0.00 -16.28 -22.27
CA PHE A 147 0.97 -17.30 -22.62
C PHE A 147 1.09 -18.45 -21.59
N GLY A 148 0.13 -18.54 -20.65
CA GLY A 148 0.09 -19.61 -19.66
C GLY A 148 1.07 -19.43 -18.50
N TYR A 149 1.68 -18.26 -18.33
CA TYR A 149 2.62 -17.99 -17.22
C TYR A 149 1.87 -17.43 -16.01
N PHE A 150 1.87 -18.20 -14.92
CA PHE A 150 1.39 -17.78 -13.60
C PHE A 150 2.38 -18.28 -12.54
N ASN A 151 3.54 -17.63 -12.48
CA ASN A 151 4.60 -18.03 -11.55
C ASN A 151 4.59 -17.13 -10.31
N TYR A 152 4.55 -17.75 -9.13
CA TYR A 152 4.73 -17.03 -7.88
C TYR A 152 6.15 -16.48 -7.77
N SER A 153 6.27 -15.29 -7.21
CA SER A 153 7.50 -14.56 -6.98
C SER A 153 7.68 -14.21 -5.50
N GLU A 154 8.86 -13.78 -5.12
CA GLU A 154 9.13 -13.33 -3.75
C GLU A 154 8.53 -11.94 -3.45
N THR A 155 8.18 -11.17 -4.48
CA THR A 155 7.64 -9.81 -4.34
C THR A 155 6.79 -9.44 -5.55
N GLY A 156 5.97 -8.38 -5.41
CA GLY A 156 5.19 -7.83 -6.52
C GLY A 156 3.77 -8.37 -6.57
N VAL A 157 3.14 -8.32 -7.76
CA VAL A 157 1.72 -8.66 -7.90
C VAL A 157 1.47 -10.15 -7.68
N MET A 158 2.42 -11.00 -8.09
CA MET A 158 2.38 -12.47 -7.95
C MET A 158 3.16 -12.95 -6.72
N ASP A 159 3.24 -12.14 -5.66
CA ASP A 159 3.89 -12.54 -4.42
C ASP A 159 3.24 -13.82 -3.87
N LYS A 160 4.09 -14.78 -3.46
CA LYS A 160 3.66 -16.10 -2.94
C LYS A 160 2.83 -16.02 -1.66
N THR A 161 2.84 -14.88 -0.98
CA THR A 161 2.05 -14.63 0.23
C THR A 161 0.66 -14.03 -0.08
N HIS A 162 0.40 -13.65 -1.34
CA HIS A 162 -0.90 -13.16 -1.77
C HIS A 162 -1.89 -14.32 -1.92
N ILE A 163 -2.96 -14.30 -1.14
CA ILE A 163 -4.05 -15.27 -1.21
C ILE A 163 -5.32 -14.68 -1.84
N ARG A 164 -5.35 -13.37 -2.05
CA ARG A 164 -6.38 -12.63 -2.78
C ARG A 164 -5.74 -11.76 -3.85
N PHE A 165 -6.38 -11.71 -5.01
CA PHE A 165 -5.93 -10.88 -6.14
C PHE A 165 -6.96 -9.80 -6.42
N PHE A 166 -6.48 -8.55 -6.47
CA PHE A 166 -7.35 -7.40 -6.67
C PHE A 166 -7.19 -6.80 -8.07
N ASN A 167 -8.30 -6.29 -8.57
CA ASN A 167 -8.38 -5.39 -9.72
C ASN A 167 -9.29 -4.20 -9.37
N LYS A 168 -9.41 -3.24 -10.28
CA LYS A 168 -10.24 -2.05 -10.06
C LYS A 168 -11.70 -2.38 -9.77
N GLN A 169 -12.25 -3.43 -10.42
CA GLN A 169 -13.66 -3.78 -10.30
C GLN A 169 -13.96 -4.42 -8.94
N ASN A 170 -13.19 -5.43 -8.53
CA ASN A 170 -13.43 -6.06 -7.22
C ASN A 170 -13.08 -5.17 -6.04
N LEU A 171 -12.14 -4.23 -6.19
CA LEU A 171 -11.90 -3.19 -5.18
C LEU A 171 -13.11 -2.24 -5.03
N LYS A 172 -13.77 -1.86 -6.15
CA LYS A 172 -15.04 -1.11 -6.11
C LYS A 172 -16.17 -1.91 -5.47
N GLN A 173 -16.25 -3.21 -5.77
CA GLN A 173 -17.22 -4.10 -5.17
C GLN A 173 -17.01 -4.22 -3.65
N LEU A 174 -15.78 -4.38 -3.20
CA LEU A 174 -15.42 -4.41 -1.77
C LEU A 174 -15.92 -3.14 -1.05
N ALA A 175 -15.69 -1.96 -1.63
CA ALA A 175 -16.18 -0.70 -1.07
C ALA A 175 -17.72 -0.69 -0.98
N LYS A 176 -18.42 -1.09 -2.03
CA LYS A 176 -19.89 -1.16 -2.07
C LYS A 176 -20.45 -2.12 -1.01
N GLU A 177 -19.89 -3.33 -0.92
CA GLU A 177 -20.33 -4.37 0.03
C GLU A 177 -20.00 -4.04 1.48
N SER A 178 -19.01 -3.16 1.69
CA SER A 178 -18.67 -2.60 3.01
C SER A 178 -19.55 -1.41 3.41
N ASN A 179 -20.54 -1.01 2.60
CA ASN A 179 -21.34 0.22 2.77
C ASN A 179 -20.48 1.50 2.84
N LEU A 180 -19.37 1.51 2.09
CA LEU A 180 -18.49 2.66 1.97
C LEU A 180 -18.57 3.25 0.56
N GLN A 181 -18.31 4.55 0.44
CA GLN A 181 -18.16 5.23 -0.85
C GLN A 181 -16.70 5.57 -1.12
N ILE A 182 -16.31 5.49 -2.40
CA ILE A 182 -14.98 5.90 -2.83
C ILE A 182 -14.99 7.41 -3.04
N VAL A 183 -14.21 8.15 -2.25
CA VAL A 183 -14.11 9.61 -2.32
C VAL A 183 -12.84 10.09 -3.02
N ALA A 184 -11.81 9.25 -3.09
CA ALA A 184 -10.61 9.53 -3.85
C ALA A 184 -10.00 8.24 -4.38
N GLN A 185 -9.28 8.36 -5.52
CA GLN A 185 -8.52 7.27 -6.13
C GLN A 185 -7.14 7.79 -6.52
N LYS A 186 -6.14 6.93 -6.41
CA LYS A 186 -4.77 7.18 -6.87
C LYS A 186 -4.17 5.87 -7.36
N TYR A 187 -3.34 5.95 -8.37
CA TYR A 187 -2.72 4.80 -9.00
C TYR A 187 -1.21 4.99 -9.08
N ASP A 188 -0.47 3.89 -8.94
CA ASP A 188 0.96 3.85 -9.20
C ASP A 188 1.19 3.23 -10.57
N SER A 189 2.10 3.81 -11.34
CA SER A 189 2.34 3.39 -12.71
C SER A 189 3.21 2.13 -12.76
N ILE A 190 2.97 1.28 -13.75
CA ILE A 190 3.62 -0.03 -13.85
C ILE A 190 4.95 0.00 -14.64
N LEU A 191 5.08 0.90 -15.63
CA LEU A 191 6.19 0.83 -16.59
C LEU A 191 7.55 1.09 -15.93
N VAL A 192 7.63 2.03 -14.96
CA VAL A 192 8.87 2.28 -14.20
C VAL A 192 9.40 1.01 -13.55
N ARG A 193 8.51 0.25 -12.89
CA ARG A 193 8.91 -0.95 -12.14
C ARG A 193 9.42 -2.04 -13.06
N TRP A 194 8.97 -2.09 -14.30
CA TRP A 194 9.43 -3.03 -15.31
C TRP A 194 10.76 -2.60 -15.95
N PHE A 195 10.96 -1.30 -16.21
CA PHE A 195 12.17 -0.81 -16.86
C PHE A 195 13.36 -0.64 -15.90
N VAL A 196 13.12 -0.39 -14.61
CA VAL A 196 14.20 -0.23 -13.61
C VAL A 196 15.17 -1.43 -13.57
N PRO A 197 14.75 -2.71 -13.58
CA PRO A 197 15.68 -3.83 -13.63
C PRO A 197 16.57 -3.82 -14.88
N PHE A 198 16.01 -3.50 -16.05
CA PHE A 198 16.79 -3.39 -17.31
C PHE A 198 17.75 -2.21 -17.25
N ILE A 199 17.31 -1.05 -16.74
CA ILE A 199 18.17 0.12 -16.55
C ILE A 199 19.32 -0.24 -15.60
N LYS A 200 19.07 -0.99 -14.51
CA LYS A 200 20.11 -1.45 -13.58
C LYS A 200 21.14 -2.32 -14.26
N ILE A 201 20.76 -3.25 -15.14
CA ILE A 201 21.69 -4.10 -15.89
C ILE A 201 22.57 -3.27 -16.81
N PHE A 202 22.00 -2.29 -17.52
CA PHE A 202 22.77 -1.40 -18.42
C PHE A 202 23.72 -0.45 -17.69
N ILE A 203 23.36 0.00 -16.47
CA ILE A 203 24.19 0.94 -15.69
C ILE A 203 25.24 0.18 -14.87
N ALA A 204 24.94 -1.03 -14.35
CA ALA A 204 25.92 -1.85 -13.63
C ALA A 204 27.16 -2.16 -14.47
N ASN A 205 27.02 -2.20 -15.79
CA ASN A 205 28.14 -2.41 -16.72
C ASN A 205 28.99 -1.14 -16.99
N LYS A 206 28.64 0.02 -16.43
CA LYS A 206 29.35 1.31 -16.68
C LYS A 206 29.99 1.96 -15.45
N GLY A 207 30.18 1.21 -14.36
CA GLY A 207 30.83 1.75 -13.15
C GLY A 207 29.85 2.43 -12.19
N SER A 208 30.27 2.59 -10.95
CA SER A 208 29.54 2.97 -9.75
C SER A 208 28.89 4.38 -9.73
N GLY A 209 28.04 4.69 -10.70
CA GLY A 209 27.23 5.92 -10.71
C GLY A 209 25.86 5.68 -10.08
N ASN A 210 25.34 6.66 -9.36
CA ASN A 210 23.97 6.64 -8.86
C ASN A 210 22.99 6.61 -10.05
N ILE A 211 22.08 5.63 -10.11
CA ILE A 211 21.12 5.47 -11.20
C ILE A 211 20.30 6.75 -11.43
N LEU A 212 20.04 7.50 -10.36
CA LEU A 212 19.28 8.74 -10.37
C LEU A 212 19.98 9.86 -11.18
N ASP A 213 21.31 9.81 -11.30
CA ASP A 213 22.13 10.81 -12.01
C ASP A 213 22.33 10.46 -13.48
N SER A 214 21.86 9.29 -13.94
CA SER A 214 22.01 8.89 -15.32
C SER A 214 21.15 9.73 -16.26
N LYS A 215 21.70 10.14 -17.42
CA LYS A 215 20.95 10.88 -18.46
C LYS A 215 19.68 10.14 -18.90
N LEU A 216 19.72 8.81 -18.93
CA LEU A 216 18.59 7.95 -19.27
C LEU A 216 17.47 8.06 -18.23
N TYR A 217 17.80 8.05 -16.94
CA TYR A 217 16.83 8.22 -15.86
C TYR A 217 16.19 9.62 -15.88
N GLN A 218 17.00 10.68 -16.11
CA GLN A 218 16.51 12.05 -16.24
C GLN A 218 15.60 12.22 -17.47
N PHE A 219 15.95 11.63 -18.62
CA PHE A 219 15.09 11.60 -19.79
C PHE A 219 13.77 10.91 -19.52
N TYR A 220 13.82 9.69 -18.92
CA TYR A 220 12.62 8.98 -18.52
C TYR A 220 11.75 9.84 -17.59
N PHE A 221 12.34 10.39 -16.52
CA PHE A 221 11.61 11.16 -15.51
C PHE A 221 10.95 12.41 -16.09
N LYS A 222 11.61 13.06 -17.05
CA LYS A 222 11.13 14.31 -17.67
C LYS A 222 10.04 14.06 -18.73
N TYR A 223 10.19 13.03 -19.53
CA TYR A 223 9.35 12.85 -20.73
C TYR A 223 8.40 11.66 -20.67
N LEU A 224 8.84 10.52 -20.15
CA LEU A 224 8.03 9.30 -20.16
C LEU A 224 7.13 9.17 -18.94
N ARG A 225 7.60 9.56 -17.77
CA ARG A 225 6.84 9.50 -16.54
C ARG A 225 5.50 10.25 -16.60
N PRO A 226 5.38 11.48 -17.12
CA PRO A 226 4.09 12.15 -17.22
C PRO A 226 3.09 11.42 -18.11
N ILE A 227 3.57 10.82 -19.22
CA ILE A 227 2.74 10.00 -20.12
C ILE A 227 2.23 8.75 -19.38
N GLU A 228 3.09 8.11 -18.65
CA GLU A 228 2.80 6.94 -17.86
C GLU A 228 1.77 7.21 -16.74
N GLU A 229 1.94 8.32 -16.02
CA GLU A 229 0.98 8.78 -15.00
C GLU A 229 -0.38 9.09 -15.63
N LEU A 230 -0.41 9.68 -16.82
CA LEU A 230 -1.63 9.91 -17.58
C LEU A 230 -2.30 8.58 -17.98
N LEU A 231 -1.54 7.64 -18.54
CA LEU A 231 -2.06 6.32 -18.93
C LEU A 231 -2.59 5.54 -17.72
N SER A 232 -1.88 5.55 -16.60
CA SER A 232 -2.34 4.88 -15.37
C SER A 232 -3.59 5.53 -14.79
N THR A 233 -3.82 6.81 -15.06
CA THR A 233 -5.03 7.53 -14.64
C THR A 233 -6.21 7.25 -15.57
N LEU A 234 -6.01 7.25 -16.88
CA LEU A 234 -7.05 7.02 -17.88
C LEU A 234 -7.47 5.54 -17.96
N LEU A 235 -6.48 4.64 -17.93
CA LEU A 235 -6.65 3.19 -18.07
C LEU A 235 -6.02 2.42 -16.90
N PRO A 236 -6.45 2.66 -15.64
CA PRO A 236 -5.80 2.11 -14.47
C PRO A 236 -5.84 0.57 -14.41
N SER A 237 -6.85 -0.06 -15.01
CA SER A 237 -6.92 -1.51 -15.10
C SER A 237 -5.79 -2.14 -15.92
N LEU A 238 -5.14 -1.37 -16.82
CA LEU A 238 -4.04 -1.84 -17.66
C LEU A 238 -2.68 -1.33 -17.16
N PHE A 239 -2.60 -0.05 -16.82
CA PHE A 239 -1.32 0.63 -16.61
C PHE A 239 -0.99 0.94 -15.14
N ALA A 240 -1.91 0.66 -14.20
CA ALA A 240 -1.60 0.75 -12.78
C ALA A 240 -0.95 -0.53 -12.27
N PHE A 241 0.15 -0.40 -11.53
CA PHE A 241 0.74 -1.47 -10.73
C PHE A 241 -0.01 -1.65 -9.41
N ARG A 242 -0.32 -0.54 -8.74
CA ARG A 242 -1.04 -0.49 -7.47
C ARG A 242 -2.28 0.38 -7.59
N LEU A 243 -3.36 -0.09 -7.02
CA LEU A 243 -4.61 0.64 -6.91
C LEU A 243 -4.76 1.18 -5.50
N GLY A 244 -5.09 2.46 -5.37
CA GLY A 244 -5.38 3.09 -4.08
C GLY A 244 -6.74 3.77 -4.09
N VAL A 245 -7.46 3.65 -2.97
CA VAL A 245 -8.76 4.30 -2.75
C VAL A 245 -8.86 4.87 -1.34
N SER A 246 -9.52 6.02 -1.22
CA SER A 246 -10.01 6.53 0.06
C SER A 246 -11.51 6.26 0.15
N LEU A 247 -11.93 5.67 1.26
CA LEU A 247 -13.28 5.18 1.53
C LEU A 247 -13.87 5.92 2.72
N GLU A 248 -15.13 6.33 2.61
CA GLU A 248 -15.88 6.99 3.68
C GLU A 248 -17.26 6.35 3.84
N LYS A 249 -17.85 6.48 5.02
CA LYS A 249 -19.24 6.07 5.25
C LYS A 249 -20.16 6.83 4.31
N LYS A 250 -21.21 6.16 3.85
CA LYS A 250 -22.27 6.79 3.06
C LYS A 250 -23.13 7.71 3.91
#